data_4385c44eaf3e65d3b48777179da302fe
#
_entry.id   4385c44eaf3e65d3b48777179da302fe
#
_cell.length_a   1.000
_cell.length_b   1.000
_cell.length_c   1.000
_cell.angle_alpha   90.00
_cell.angle_beta   90.00
_cell.angle_gamma   90.00
#
_symmetry.space_group_name_H-M   'P 1'
#
loop_
_entity.id
_entity.type
_entity.pdbx_description
1 polymer ?
#
loop_
_entity_poly.entity_id
_entity_poly.type
_entity_poly.pdbx_seq_one_letter_code
_entity_poly.pdbx_strand_id
1 'polypeptide(L)'
;MIKYIDKLYLTENTRKKLNKIKRDIRRKKFLSLVYIIILSENEVDVFDIIPIRMMKFRKKSDDEIVILGIAENKKAAIRLCSDMSLEYMDACSELSMREYFKSLY
;
A
#
# COMPACT_ATOMS: atom_id res chain seq x y z
N MET A 1 -9.66 -7.61 -6.86
CA MET A 1 -9.60 -6.25 -7.46
C MET A 1 -8.61 -5.38 -6.70
N ILE A 2 -7.75 -4.69 -7.41
CA ILE A 2 -6.73 -3.83 -6.81
C ILE A 2 -7.18 -2.39 -6.92
N LYS A 3 -7.18 -1.68 -5.79
CA LYS A 3 -7.52 -0.27 -5.73
C LYS A 3 -6.38 0.52 -5.10
N TYR A 4 -6.23 1.76 -5.55
CA TYR A 4 -5.23 2.68 -4.99
C TYR A 4 -5.96 3.83 -4.33
N ILE A 5 -5.44 4.30 -3.20
CA ILE A 5 -5.97 5.54 -2.64
C ILE A 5 -5.56 6.72 -3.52
N ASP A 6 -6.33 7.79 -3.49
CA ASP A 6 -6.10 8.94 -4.37
C ASP A 6 -4.71 9.54 -4.20
N LYS A 7 -4.26 9.64 -2.97
CA LYS A 7 -2.95 10.21 -2.66
C LYS A 7 -2.04 9.11 -2.12
N LEU A 8 -1.45 8.33 -3.04
CA LEU A 8 -0.53 7.26 -2.67
C LEU A 8 0.69 7.80 -1.91
N TYR A 9 1.07 7.08 -0.86
CA TYR A 9 2.30 7.35 -0.14
C TYR A 9 3.44 6.69 -0.88
N LEU A 10 4.37 7.49 -1.38
CA LEU A 10 5.44 7.01 -2.25
C LEU A 10 6.78 7.53 -1.77
N THR A 11 7.82 6.69 -1.87
CA THR A 11 9.18 7.18 -1.79
C THR A 11 9.52 7.90 -3.10
N GLU A 12 10.57 8.69 -3.09
CA GLU A 12 10.98 9.42 -4.29
C GLU A 12 11.28 8.47 -5.45
N ASN A 13 11.97 7.35 -5.17
CA ASN A 13 12.31 6.38 -6.20
C ASN A 13 11.08 5.72 -6.83
N THR A 14 10.09 5.37 -6.01
CA THR A 14 8.87 4.72 -6.53
C THR A 14 7.96 5.72 -7.24
N ARG A 15 7.99 6.99 -6.83
CA ARG A 15 7.22 8.03 -7.51
C ARG A 15 7.64 8.18 -8.97
N LYS A 16 8.93 8.11 -9.23
CA LYS A 16 9.46 8.20 -10.60
C LYS A 16 9.06 7.03 -11.48
N LYS A 17 8.84 5.87 -10.88
CA LYS A 17 8.52 4.63 -11.58
C LYS A 17 7.05 4.21 -11.43
N LEU A 18 6.21 5.10 -10.90
CA LEU A 18 4.85 4.73 -10.53
C LEU A 18 4.04 4.17 -11.70
N ASN A 19 4.10 4.79 -12.86
CA ASN A 19 3.35 4.34 -14.02
C ASN A 19 3.77 2.94 -14.46
N LYS A 20 5.07 2.68 -14.42
CA LYS A 20 5.59 1.36 -14.74
C LYS A 20 5.14 0.31 -13.73
N ILE A 21 5.20 0.65 -12.43
CA ILE A 21 4.80 -0.25 -11.37
C ILE A 21 3.31 -0.58 -11.49
N LYS A 22 2.47 0.42 -11.70
CA LYS A 22 1.02 0.20 -11.88
C LYS A 22 0.73 -0.67 -13.10
N ARG A 23 1.46 -0.45 -14.19
CA ARG A 23 1.28 -1.25 -15.40
C ARG A 23 1.67 -2.70 -15.17
N ASP A 24 2.78 -2.94 -14.47
CA ASP A 24 3.23 -4.30 -14.16
C ASP A 24 2.22 -5.02 -13.27
N ILE A 25 1.67 -4.33 -12.27
CA ILE A 25 0.63 -4.89 -11.41
C ILE A 25 -0.60 -5.25 -12.23
N ARG A 26 -1.04 -4.35 -13.10
CA ARG A 26 -2.22 -4.59 -13.95
C ARG A 26 -2.03 -5.80 -14.87
N ARG A 27 -0.81 -5.99 -15.37
CA ARG A 27 -0.48 -7.11 -16.25
C ARG A 27 -0.10 -8.38 -15.48
N LYS A 28 -0.17 -8.34 -14.15
CA LYS A 28 0.23 -9.43 -13.27
C LYS A 28 1.68 -9.84 -13.47
N LYS A 29 2.53 -8.89 -13.83
CA LYS A 29 3.97 -9.08 -13.95
C LYS A 29 4.64 -8.54 -12.70
N PHE A 30 4.78 -9.38 -11.70
CA PHE A 30 5.29 -8.95 -10.39
C PHE A 30 6.82 -9.11 -10.34
N LEU A 31 7.50 -8.45 -11.27
CA LEU A 31 8.96 -8.55 -11.42
C LEU A 31 9.73 -7.42 -10.74
N SER A 32 9.08 -6.34 -10.41
CA SER A 32 9.73 -5.23 -9.72
C SER A 32 10.15 -5.63 -8.30
N LEU A 33 11.24 -5.03 -7.82
CA LEU A 33 11.75 -5.30 -6.47
C LEU A 33 11.20 -4.28 -5.45
N VAL A 34 9.94 -3.92 -5.58
CA VAL A 34 9.31 -2.96 -4.67
C VAL A 34 8.46 -3.67 -3.64
N TYR A 35 8.17 -2.95 -2.56
CA TYR A 35 7.26 -3.39 -1.52
C TYR A 35 6.00 -2.54 -1.58
N ILE A 36 4.86 -3.16 -1.40
CA ILE A 36 3.60 -2.45 -1.33
C ILE A 36 3.08 -2.46 0.11
N ILE A 37 2.40 -1.38 0.46
CA ILE A 37 1.73 -1.24 1.75
C ILE A 37 0.24 -1.31 1.47
N ILE A 38 -0.43 -2.29 2.06
CA ILE A 38 -1.86 -2.50 1.89
C ILE A 38 -2.57 -2.44 3.23
N LEU A 39 -3.88 -2.21 3.20
CA LEU A 39 -4.70 -2.36 4.39
C LEU A 39 -4.76 -3.85 4.73
N SER A 40 -4.40 -4.16 5.97
CA SER A 40 -4.45 -5.54 6.44
C SER A 40 -5.88 -6.03 6.55
N GLU A 41 -6.09 -7.31 6.26
CA GLU A 41 -7.37 -7.95 6.44
C GLU A 41 -7.60 -8.41 7.88
N ASN A 42 -6.53 -8.52 8.68
CA ASN A 42 -6.69 -8.93 10.06
C ASN A 42 -7.09 -7.75 10.95
N GLU A 43 -7.63 -8.05 12.12
CA GLU A 43 -8.14 -7.02 13.03
C GLU A 43 -7.06 -6.39 13.90
N VAL A 44 -5.87 -6.97 13.94
CA VAL A 44 -4.79 -6.53 14.83
C VAL A 44 -3.93 -5.46 14.16
N ASP A 45 -3.54 -5.71 12.91
CA ASP A 45 -2.66 -4.80 12.18
C ASP A 45 -3.48 -3.94 11.20
N VAL A 46 -3.04 -2.69 11.02
CA VAL A 46 -3.67 -1.81 10.02
C VAL A 46 -2.98 -1.96 8.68
N PHE A 47 -1.66 -2.09 8.69
CA PHE A 47 -0.85 -2.15 7.48
C PHE A 47 -0.17 -3.50 7.33
N ASP A 48 -0.14 -4.01 6.09
CA ASP A 48 0.70 -5.13 5.70
C ASP A 48 1.72 -4.63 4.68
N ILE A 49 2.97 -4.98 4.88
CA ILE A 49 4.05 -4.67 3.95
C ILE A 49 4.40 -5.96 3.23
N ILE A 50 4.18 -5.97 1.91
CA ILE A 50 4.33 -7.18 1.10
C ILE A 50 5.27 -6.91 -0.07
N PRO A 51 6.29 -7.77 -0.30
CA PRO A 51 7.06 -7.68 -1.55
C PRO A 51 6.10 -7.89 -2.72
N ILE A 52 6.24 -7.09 -3.77
CA ILE A 52 5.30 -7.15 -4.89
C ILE A 52 5.28 -8.55 -5.53
N ARG A 53 6.41 -9.24 -5.54
CA ARG A 53 6.50 -10.59 -6.11
C ARG A 53 5.61 -11.61 -5.38
N MET A 54 5.24 -11.34 -4.14
CA MET A 54 4.37 -12.22 -3.36
C MET A 54 2.90 -12.08 -3.75
N MET A 55 2.55 -11.08 -4.52
CA MET A 55 1.18 -10.87 -4.99
C MET A 55 0.68 -12.01 -5.84
N LYS A 56 1.58 -12.67 -6.58
CA LYS A 56 1.22 -13.79 -7.45
C LYS A 56 0.70 -15.00 -6.67
N PHE A 57 0.96 -15.07 -5.37
CA PHE A 57 0.51 -16.17 -4.52
C PHE A 57 -0.82 -15.89 -3.82
N ARG A 58 -1.37 -14.70 -3.98
CA ARG A 58 -2.67 -14.39 -3.40
C ARG A 58 -3.74 -15.00 -4.29
N LYS A 59 -4.44 -15.99 -3.73
CA LYS A 59 -5.39 -16.80 -4.49
C LYS A 59 -6.79 -16.24 -4.55
N LYS A 60 -7.10 -15.27 -3.71
CA LYS A 60 -8.46 -14.74 -3.63
C LYS A 60 -8.61 -13.57 -4.60
N SER A 61 -9.07 -13.89 -5.80
CA SER A 61 -9.28 -12.87 -6.84
C SER A 61 -10.42 -11.91 -6.54
N ASP A 62 -11.34 -12.33 -5.65
CA ASP A 62 -12.52 -11.53 -5.33
C ASP A 62 -12.29 -10.53 -4.19
N ASP A 63 -11.20 -10.68 -3.45
CA ASP A 63 -10.89 -9.79 -2.36
C ASP A 63 -10.37 -8.46 -2.88
N GLU A 64 -10.90 -7.39 -2.32
CA GLU A 64 -10.42 -6.05 -2.61
C GLU A 64 -9.08 -5.82 -1.92
N ILE A 65 -8.10 -5.41 -2.69
CA ILE A 65 -6.78 -5.04 -2.17
C ILE A 65 -6.62 -3.54 -2.32
N VAL A 66 -6.46 -2.85 -1.19
CA VAL A 66 -6.28 -1.40 -1.18
C VAL A 66 -4.81 -1.09 -0.97
N ILE A 67 -4.17 -0.55 -2.00
CA ILE A 67 -2.77 -0.16 -1.93
C ILE A 67 -2.67 1.27 -1.41
N LEU A 68 -1.99 1.43 -0.29
CA LEU A 68 -1.80 2.71 0.37
C LEU A 68 -0.48 3.36 -0.02
N GLY A 69 0.55 2.56 -0.26
CA GLY A 69 1.86 3.09 -0.57
C GLY A 69 2.76 2.07 -1.24
N ILE A 70 3.86 2.56 -1.79
CA ILE A 70 4.85 1.75 -2.51
C ILE A 70 6.24 2.27 -2.13
N ALA A 71 7.14 1.36 -1.79
CA ALA A 71 8.51 1.71 -1.39
C ALA A 71 9.50 0.78 -2.07
N GLU A 72 10.74 1.25 -2.22
CA GLU A 72 11.79 0.51 -2.91
C GLU A 72 12.37 -0.64 -2.07
N ASN A 73 12.19 -0.62 -0.76
CA ASN A 73 12.65 -1.70 0.11
C ASN A 73 11.81 -1.73 1.39
N LYS A 74 12.00 -2.77 2.20
CA LYS A 74 11.21 -2.96 3.42
C LYS A 74 11.44 -1.83 4.42
N LYS A 75 12.67 -1.38 4.58
CA LYS A 75 13.00 -0.31 5.52
C LYS A 75 12.29 0.99 5.15
N ALA A 76 12.27 1.33 3.87
CA ALA A 76 11.57 2.50 3.38
C ALA A 76 10.05 2.36 3.55
N ALA A 77 9.52 1.14 3.36
CA ALA A 77 8.11 0.87 3.58
C ALA A 77 7.71 1.08 5.04
N ILE A 78 8.54 0.61 5.97
CA ILE A 78 8.30 0.81 7.40
C ILE A 78 8.29 2.30 7.73
N ARG A 79 9.21 3.06 7.14
CA ARG A 79 9.27 4.51 7.33
C ARG A 79 8.01 5.20 6.82
N LEU A 80 7.50 4.78 5.65
CA LEU A 80 6.23 5.29 5.13
C LEU A 80 5.07 4.99 6.07
N CYS A 81 5.00 3.79 6.63
CA CYS A 81 3.96 3.44 7.59
C CYS A 81 4.02 4.35 8.82
N SER A 82 5.21 4.68 9.28
CA SER A 82 5.41 5.61 10.39
C SER A 82 4.87 7.00 10.04
N ASP A 83 5.20 7.50 8.85
CA ASP A 83 4.72 8.79 8.37
C ASP A 83 3.20 8.81 8.24
N MET A 84 2.62 7.73 7.74
CA MET A 84 1.17 7.59 7.59
C MET A 84 0.48 7.62 8.95
N SER A 85 1.04 6.96 9.95
CA SER A 85 0.51 6.95 11.30
C SER A 85 0.53 8.34 11.92
N LEU A 86 1.62 9.08 11.71
CA LEU A 86 1.72 10.46 12.19
C LEU A 86 0.71 11.37 11.52
N GLU A 87 0.52 11.23 10.21
CA GLU A 87 -0.50 12.00 9.49
C GLU A 87 -1.90 11.72 10.02
N TYR A 88 -2.20 10.46 10.31
CA TYR A 88 -3.49 10.10 10.90
C TYR A 88 -3.69 10.79 12.24
N MET A 89 -2.66 10.78 13.09
CA MET A 89 -2.74 11.43 14.41
C MET A 89 -2.90 12.93 14.28
N ASP A 90 -2.19 13.55 13.34
CA ASP A 90 -2.29 15.00 13.11
C ASP A 90 -3.65 15.40 12.56
N ALA A 91 -4.31 14.52 11.84
CA ALA A 91 -5.64 14.79 11.28
C ALA A 91 -6.72 14.84 12.35
N CYS A 92 -6.45 14.34 13.56
CA CYS A 92 -7.40 14.30 14.68
C CYS A 92 -8.77 13.74 14.27
N SER A 93 -8.76 12.71 13.43
CA SER A 93 -9.97 12.10 12.91
C SER A 93 -10.67 11.28 13.99
N GLU A 94 -12.00 11.28 13.97
CA GLU A 94 -12.80 10.41 14.85
C GLU A 94 -12.83 8.97 14.33
N LEU A 95 -12.44 8.75 13.07
CA LEU A 95 -12.39 7.43 12.48
C LEU A 95 -11.21 6.63 13.05
N SER A 96 -11.36 5.32 13.12
CA SER A 96 -10.22 4.47 13.41
C SER A 96 -9.18 4.62 12.29
N MET A 97 -7.94 4.21 12.56
CA MET A 97 -6.88 4.32 11.56
C MET A 97 -7.25 3.56 10.28
N ARG A 98 -7.83 2.37 10.42
CA ARG A 98 -8.28 1.57 9.27
C ARG A 98 -9.34 2.31 8.46
N GLU A 99 -10.36 2.84 9.12
CA GLU A 99 -11.44 3.57 8.46
C GLU A 99 -10.92 4.83 7.79
N TYR A 100 -10.00 5.52 8.44
CA TYR A 100 -9.39 6.74 7.92
C TYR A 100 -8.70 6.46 6.57
N PHE A 101 -7.83 5.46 6.52
CA PHE A 101 -7.12 5.14 5.29
C PHE A 101 -8.04 4.56 4.22
N LYS A 102 -9.05 3.80 4.62
CA LYS A 102 -10.03 3.26 3.68
C LYS A 102 -10.85 4.38 3.03
N SER A 103 -11.06 5.49 3.72
CA SER A 103 -11.83 6.62 3.19
C SER A 103 -11.07 7.44 2.15
N LEU A 104 -9.77 7.19 1.99
CA LEU A 104 -8.92 7.98 1.09
C LEU A 104 -8.95 7.52 -0.37
N TYR A 105 -9.71 6.48 -0.68
CA TYR A 105 -9.80 6.05 -2.08
C TYR A 105 -11.22 6.15 -2.62
#